data_41140035ad9c62ef426f56797f24d105
#
_entry.id   41140035ad9c62ef426f56797f24d105
#
_cell.length_a   1.000
_cell.length_b   1.000
_cell.length_c   1.000
_cell.angle_alpha   90.00
_cell.angle_beta   90.00
_cell.angle_gamma   90.00
#
_symmetry.space_group_name_H-M   'P 1'
#
loop_
_entity.id
_entity.type
_entity.pdbx_description
1 polymer ?
#
loop_
_entity_poly.entity_id
_entity_poly.type
_entity_poly.pdbx_seq_one_letter_code
_entity_poly.pdbx_strand_id
1 'polypeptide(L)'
;MNASRLIIAAAVLALAGAAAHSADWKEESEAKLARMLEGRTAGESVSCIAMLRPNELEIIEGVAVVYDAGDTLYVARPSDPGALRRDDVVIIDRYGSQLCHSDAMHTVDRGAGFYTGTLFLGKFVPWKKQG
;
A
#
# COMPACT_ATOMS: atom_id res chain seq x y z
N MET A 1 38.17 -15.40 -42.31
CA MET A 1 38.54 -15.63 -40.90
C MET A 1 37.72 -14.73 -40.02
N ASN A 2 36.72 -15.26 -39.47
CA ASN A 2 36.06 -14.98 -38.18
C ASN A 2 35.69 -13.53 -37.84
N ALA A 3 34.77 -12.94 -38.60
CA ALA A 3 34.05 -11.73 -38.18
C ALA A 3 32.58 -12.00 -37.70
N SER A 4 32.24 -13.27 -37.41
CA SER A 4 30.85 -13.68 -37.14
C SER A 4 30.55 -14.05 -35.67
N ARG A 5 31.37 -13.61 -34.71
CA ARG A 5 31.16 -13.99 -33.29
C ARG A 5 30.91 -12.84 -32.31
N LEU A 6 30.63 -11.61 -32.79
CA LEU A 6 30.53 -10.41 -31.90
C LEU A 6 29.17 -9.72 -31.89
N ILE A 7 28.07 -10.35 -32.33
CA ILE A 7 26.76 -9.68 -32.40
C ILE A 7 25.71 -10.29 -31.43
N ILE A 8 26.06 -11.21 -30.56
CA ILE A 8 25.07 -11.86 -29.67
C ILE A 8 25.10 -11.34 -28.22
N ALA A 9 26.03 -10.45 -27.86
CA ALA A 9 26.18 -10.01 -26.46
C ALA A 9 25.42 -8.73 -26.09
N ALA A 10 24.77 -8.04 -27.02
CA ALA A 10 24.14 -6.73 -26.73
C ALA A 10 22.64 -6.76 -26.46
N ALA A 11 21.95 -7.90 -26.66
CA ALA A 11 20.49 -7.96 -26.54
C ALA A 11 19.96 -8.43 -25.17
N VAL A 12 20.81 -8.84 -24.23
CA VAL A 12 20.39 -9.41 -22.94
C VAL A 12 20.35 -8.37 -21.82
N LEU A 13 20.96 -7.21 -21.99
CA LEU A 13 21.02 -6.17 -20.93
C LEU A 13 19.81 -5.26 -20.83
N ALA A 14 18.91 -5.24 -21.79
CA ALA A 14 17.77 -4.31 -21.81
C ALA A 14 16.54 -4.79 -21.01
N LEU A 15 16.45 -6.07 -20.66
CA LEU A 15 15.32 -6.63 -19.91
C LEU A 15 15.49 -6.59 -18.38
N ALA A 16 16.71 -6.38 -17.89
CA ALA A 16 16.98 -6.32 -16.46
C ALA A 16 16.59 -4.98 -15.79
N GLY A 17 16.51 -3.90 -16.59
CA GLY A 17 16.26 -2.55 -16.07
C GLY A 17 14.82 -2.31 -15.56
N ALA A 18 13.82 -2.91 -16.22
CA ALA A 18 12.41 -2.68 -15.84
C ALA A 18 12.01 -3.43 -14.56
N ALA A 19 12.58 -4.61 -14.34
CA ALA A 19 12.31 -5.39 -13.12
C ALA A 19 12.97 -4.78 -11.88
N ALA A 20 14.14 -4.14 -12.02
CA ALA A 20 14.83 -3.45 -10.93
C ALA A 20 14.06 -2.22 -10.45
N HIS A 21 13.45 -1.43 -11.36
CA HIS A 21 12.65 -0.25 -11.01
C HIS A 21 11.38 -0.59 -10.23
N SER A 22 10.70 -1.71 -10.59
CA SER A 22 9.50 -2.16 -9.89
C SER A 22 9.80 -2.68 -8.49
N ALA A 23 10.97 -3.30 -8.27
CA ALA A 23 11.42 -3.75 -6.97
C ALA A 23 11.78 -2.58 -6.04
N ASP A 24 12.39 -1.52 -6.57
CA ASP A 24 12.86 -0.36 -5.81
C ASP A 24 11.72 0.42 -5.14
N TRP A 25 10.65 0.77 -5.86
CA TRP A 25 9.55 1.55 -5.29
C TRP A 25 8.76 0.73 -4.24
N LYS A 26 8.63 -0.57 -4.43
CA LYS A 26 7.96 -1.45 -3.46
C LYS A 26 8.78 -1.57 -2.19
N GLU A 27 10.09 -1.73 -2.32
CA GLU A 27 11.02 -1.75 -1.19
C GLU A 27 11.00 -0.41 -0.44
N GLU A 28 10.97 0.70 -1.15
CA GLU A 28 10.85 2.04 -0.55
C GLU A 28 9.53 2.20 0.22
N SER A 29 8.42 1.72 -0.33
CA SER A 29 7.11 1.75 0.33
C SER A 29 7.08 0.87 1.58
N GLU A 30 7.64 -0.33 1.54
CA GLU A 30 7.78 -1.19 2.72
C GLU A 30 8.70 -0.55 3.78
N ALA A 31 9.79 0.09 3.35
CA ALA A 31 10.69 0.82 4.25
C ALA A 31 9.98 2.03 4.90
N LYS A 32 9.13 2.73 4.18
CA LYS A 32 8.29 3.80 4.72
C LYS A 32 7.38 3.27 5.83
N LEU A 33 6.66 2.18 5.57
CA LEU A 33 5.82 1.53 6.58
C LEU A 33 6.64 1.11 7.80
N ALA A 34 7.79 0.48 7.59
CA ALA A 34 8.67 0.05 8.67
C ALA A 34 9.11 1.23 9.57
N ARG A 35 9.45 2.37 8.98
CA ARG A 35 9.78 3.60 9.75
C ARG A 35 8.60 4.10 10.57
N MET A 36 7.39 4.06 10.03
CA MET A 36 6.18 4.45 10.77
C MET A 36 5.93 3.55 11.98
N LEU A 37 6.32 2.29 11.88
CA LEU A 37 6.08 1.28 12.91
C LEU A 37 7.23 1.14 13.92
N GLU A 38 8.32 1.89 13.76
CA GLU A 38 9.44 1.86 14.70
C GLU A 38 8.99 2.19 16.13
N GLY A 39 9.49 1.41 17.11
CA GLY A 39 9.14 1.58 18.52
C GLY A 39 7.71 1.17 18.86
N ARG A 40 7.03 0.46 17.97
CA ARG A 40 5.66 -0.01 18.17
C ARG A 40 5.60 -1.53 18.19
N THR A 41 4.62 -2.06 18.87
CA THR A 41 4.36 -3.51 18.96
C THR A 41 3.01 -3.84 18.34
N ALA A 42 2.98 -4.85 17.46
CA ALA A 42 1.76 -5.36 16.87
C ALA A 42 0.91 -6.08 17.92
N GLY A 43 -0.38 -5.76 17.94
CA GLY A 43 -1.38 -6.47 18.71
C GLY A 43 -2.22 -7.42 17.84
N GLU A 44 -3.27 -7.98 18.44
CA GLU A 44 -4.20 -8.84 17.74
C GLU A 44 -5.01 -8.06 16.70
N SER A 45 -5.21 -8.65 15.53
CA SER A 45 -5.96 -8.01 14.45
C SER A 45 -7.44 -7.83 14.81
N VAL A 46 -8.02 -6.70 14.35
CA VAL A 46 -9.42 -6.36 14.57
C VAL A 46 -10.13 -6.14 13.25
N SER A 47 -11.43 -6.43 13.21
CA SER A 47 -12.23 -6.30 11.99
C SER A 47 -12.66 -4.86 11.72
N CYS A 48 -12.87 -4.06 12.77
CA CYS A 48 -13.34 -2.67 12.69
C CYS A 48 -12.52 -1.77 13.60
N ILE A 49 -12.36 -0.52 13.18
CA ILE A 49 -11.70 0.53 13.97
C ILE A 49 -12.60 1.76 14.04
N ALA A 50 -12.47 2.53 15.12
CA ALA A 50 -13.08 3.86 15.19
C ALA A 50 -12.28 4.81 14.30
N MET A 51 -12.92 5.40 13.29
CA MET A 51 -12.30 6.36 12.38
C MET A 51 -13.02 7.71 12.48
N LEU A 52 -12.62 8.48 13.48
CA LEU A 52 -13.21 9.78 13.78
C LEU A 52 -12.64 10.90 12.91
N ARG A 53 -11.42 10.72 12.40
CA ARG A 53 -10.70 11.69 11.59
C ARG A 53 -10.25 11.06 10.26
N PRO A 54 -11.09 11.14 9.22
CA PRO A 54 -10.77 10.51 7.92
C PRO A 54 -9.45 10.99 7.30
N ASN A 55 -9.02 12.21 7.61
CA ASN A 55 -7.76 12.77 7.09
C ASN A 55 -6.49 12.07 7.64
N GLU A 56 -6.63 11.28 8.69
CA GLU A 56 -5.55 10.49 9.27
C GLU A 56 -5.39 9.12 8.61
N LEU A 57 -6.13 8.86 7.52
CA LEU A 57 -5.96 7.66 6.71
C LEU A 57 -4.92 7.91 5.63
N GLU A 58 -3.85 7.14 5.64
CA GLU A 58 -2.76 7.24 4.68
C GLU A 58 -2.65 5.97 3.84
N ILE A 59 -2.41 6.14 2.55
CA ILE A 59 -2.12 5.05 1.62
C ILE A 59 -0.61 4.91 1.45
N ILE A 60 -0.10 3.73 1.75
CA ILE A 60 1.27 3.34 1.42
C ILE A 60 1.19 2.53 0.12
N GLU A 61 1.61 3.12 -0.97
CA GLU A 61 1.46 2.57 -2.33
C GLU A 61 1.89 1.10 -2.40
N GLY A 62 0.98 0.25 -2.88
CA GLY A 62 1.24 -1.18 -3.08
C GLY A 62 1.46 -1.99 -1.81
N VAL A 63 1.28 -1.42 -0.62
CA VAL A 63 1.65 -2.06 0.65
C VAL A 63 0.51 -2.10 1.65
N ALA A 64 -0.04 -0.97 2.05
CA ALA A 64 -1.02 -0.92 3.12
C ALA A 64 -1.82 0.38 3.14
N VAL A 65 -2.96 0.31 3.84
CA VAL A 65 -3.69 1.47 4.35
C VAL A 65 -3.37 1.59 5.83
N VAL A 66 -2.99 2.78 6.28
CA VAL A 66 -2.61 3.06 7.67
C VAL A 66 -3.52 4.14 8.22
N TYR A 67 -4.15 3.89 9.35
CA TYR A 67 -4.93 4.89 10.08
C TYR A 67 -4.18 5.28 11.35
N ASP A 68 -3.89 6.57 11.47
CA ASP A 68 -3.21 7.13 12.65
C ASP A 68 -4.23 7.57 13.70
N ALA A 69 -4.33 6.80 14.77
CA ALA A 69 -5.16 7.10 15.93
C ALA A 69 -4.36 7.76 17.08
N GLY A 70 -3.13 8.21 16.82
CA GLY A 70 -2.23 8.80 17.82
C GLY A 70 -1.23 7.79 18.38
N ASP A 71 -1.52 7.20 19.52
CA ASP A 71 -0.67 6.15 20.14
C ASP A 71 -0.78 4.79 19.45
N THR A 72 -1.77 4.59 18.61
CA THR A 72 -1.96 3.35 17.84
C THR A 72 -2.04 3.65 16.35
N LEU A 73 -1.24 2.96 15.56
CA LEU A 73 -1.41 2.89 14.11
C LEU A 73 -2.13 1.60 13.74
N TYR A 74 -3.22 1.71 13.01
CA TYR A 74 -3.93 0.55 12.48
C TYR A 74 -3.51 0.30 11.03
N VAL A 75 -2.96 -0.86 10.76
CA VAL A 75 -2.42 -1.23 9.45
C VAL A 75 -3.27 -2.33 8.85
N ALA A 76 -3.82 -2.10 7.66
CA ALA A 76 -4.52 -3.10 6.88
C ALA A 76 -3.86 -3.26 5.51
N ARG A 77 -3.58 -4.51 5.14
CA ARG A 77 -2.98 -4.81 3.84
C ARG A 77 -4.08 -5.20 2.85
N PRO A 78 -3.98 -4.75 1.59
CA PRO A 78 -4.94 -5.13 0.57
C PRO A 78 -4.74 -6.58 0.14
N SER A 79 -5.83 -7.21 -0.30
CA SER A 79 -5.77 -8.53 -0.92
C SER A 79 -5.02 -8.49 -2.25
N ASP A 80 -5.16 -7.38 -2.98
CA ASP A 80 -4.41 -7.07 -4.19
C ASP A 80 -3.59 -5.80 -3.97
N PRO A 81 -2.25 -5.91 -3.81
CA PRO A 81 -1.38 -4.75 -3.64
C PRO A 81 -1.46 -3.75 -4.80
N GLY A 82 -1.72 -4.22 -6.02
CA GLY A 82 -1.89 -3.37 -7.21
C GLY A 82 -3.09 -2.43 -7.15
N ALA A 83 -4.05 -2.70 -6.26
CA ALA A 83 -5.20 -1.83 -6.03
C ALA A 83 -4.87 -0.56 -5.24
N LEU A 84 -3.71 -0.48 -4.58
CA LEU A 84 -3.25 0.72 -3.86
C LEU A 84 -2.23 1.51 -4.70
N ARG A 85 -2.72 2.42 -5.54
CA ARG A 85 -1.89 3.26 -6.39
C ARG A 85 -1.70 4.64 -5.76
N ARG A 86 -0.54 5.23 -5.99
CA ARG A 86 -0.16 6.54 -5.43
C ARG A 86 -1.13 7.66 -5.78
N ASP A 87 -1.62 7.66 -7.00
CA ASP A 87 -2.45 8.73 -7.53
C ASP A 87 -3.95 8.51 -7.31
N ASP A 88 -4.30 7.41 -6.64
CA ASP A 88 -5.69 7.09 -6.34
C ASP A 88 -6.11 7.65 -4.98
N VAL A 89 -7.38 7.97 -4.90
CA VAL A 89 -8.10 8.29 -3.67
C VAL A 89 -8.97 7.09 -3.31
N VAL A 90 -8.96 6.68 -2.05
CA VAL A 90 -9.85 5.64 -1.56
C VAL A 90 -11.18 6.28 -1.16
N ILE A 91 -12.25 5.84 -1.78
CA ILE A 91 -13.63 6.18 -1.41
C ILE A 91 -14.18 5.03 -0.58
N ILE A 92 -14.71 5.35 0.58
CA ILE A 92 -15.20 4.38 1.55
C ILE A 92 -16.68 4.63 1.78
N ASP A 93 -17.49 3.62 1.46
CA ASP A 93 -18.92 3.62 1.79
C ASP A 93 -19.08 3.04 3.19
N ARG A 94 -19.23 3.90 4.17
CA ARG A 94 -19.38 3.48 5.55
C ARG A 94 -20.58 4.15 6.23
N TYR A 95 -21.10 3.46 7.20
CA TYR A 95 -22.17 3.95 8.06
C TYR A 95 -21.63 4.26 9.46
N GLY A 96 -21.78 5.51 9.91
CA GLY A 96 -21.30 5.94 11.21
C GLY A 96 -19.80 6.22 11.26
N SER A 97 -19.21 6.14 12.46
CA SER A 97 -17.83 6.51 12.76
C SER A 97 -16.83 5.36 12.72
N GLN A 98 -17.27 4.15 12.39
CA GLN A 98 -16.41 2.96 12.27
C GLN A 98 -15.98 2.73 10.83
N LEU A 99 -14.79 2.19 10.67
CA LEU A 99 -14.28 1.62 9.43
C LEU A 99 -14.02 0.14 9.65
N CYS A 100 -14.68 -0.71 8.90
CA CYS A 100 -14.48 -2.16 8.93
C CYS A 100 -13.74 -2.62 7.67
N HIS A 101 -12.93 -3.66 7.78
CA HIS A 101 -12.22 -4.20 6.61
C HIS A 101 -13.16 -4.76 5.54
N SER A 102 -14.40 -5.10 5.93
CA SER A 102 -15.46 -5.57 5.03
C SER A 102 -16.30 -4.45 4.40
N ASP A 103 -16.05 -3.17 4.74
CA ASP A 103 -16.77 -2.06 4.13
C ASP A 103 -16.46 -1.98 2.63
N ALA A 104 -17.45 -1.53 1.86
CA ALA A 104 -17.27 -1.32 0.44
C ALA A 104 -16.30 -0.16 0.19
N MET A 105 -15.22 -0.44 -0.50
CA MET A 105 -14.18 0.53 -0.83
C MET A 105 -13.85 0.45 -2.31
N HIS A 106 -13.65 1.61 -2.91
CA HIS A 106 -13.18 1.69 -4.29
C HIS A 106 -12.16 2.80 -4.45
N THR A 107 -11.41 2.74 -5.51
CA THR A 107 -10.38 3.71 -5.83
C THR A 107 -10.77 4.53 -7.05
N VAL A 108 -10.39 5.80 -7.00
CA VAL A 108 -10.68 6.80 -8.05
C VAL A 108 -9.38 7.52 -8.36
N ASP A 109 -9.07 7.71 -9.62
CA ASP A 109 -7.93 8.53 -10.03
C ASP A 109 -8.11 9.97 -9.53
N ARG A 110 -7.11 10.48 -8.83
CA ARG A 110 -7.16 11.80 -8.21
C ARG A 110 -7.27 12.94 -9.22
N GLY A 111 -6.61 12.80 -10.36
CA GLY A 111 -6.56 13.82 -11.38
C GLY A 111 -7.77 13.79 -12.30
N ALA A 112 -8.15 12.63 -12.78
CA ALA A 112 -9.19 12.45 -13.80
C ALA A 112 -10.57 12.10 -13.22
N GLY A 113 -10.63 11.64 -11.96
CA GLY A 113 -11.88 11.35 -11.26
C GLY A 113 -12.61 10.08 -11.69
N PHE A 114 -11.99 9.23 -12.53
CA PHE A 114 -12.61 7.98 -12.95
C PHE A 114 -12.29 6.83 -11.98
N TYR A 115 -13.20 5.86 -11.93
CA TYR A 115 -13.06 4.64 -11.16
C TYR A 115 -11.85 3.81 -11.64
N THR A 116 -11.01 3.41 -10.70
CA THR A 116 -9.80 2.64 -10.98
C THR A 116 -9.84 1.21 -10.46
N GLY A 117 -10.65 0.93 -9.45
CA GLY A 117 -10.80 -0.43 -8.95
C GLY A 117 -11.55 -0.55 -7.64
N THR A 118 -11.76 -1.78 -7.22
CA THR A 118 -12.32 -2.13 -5.91
C THR A 118 -11.19 -2.51 -4.98
N LEU A 119 -11.25 -2.01 -3.74
CA LEU A 119 -10.25 -2.28 -2.72
C LEU A 119 -10.82 -3.24 -1.67
N PHE A 120 -10.16 -4.36 -1.48
CA PHE A 120 -10.45 -5.32 -0.42
C PHE A 120 -9.29 -5.32 0.58
N LEU A 121 -9.58 -5.02 1.83
CA LEU A 121 -8.60 -5.01 2.91
C LEU A 121 -8.68 -6.27 3.76
N GLY A 122 -7.52 -6.70 4.27
CA GLY A 122 -7.46 -7.61 5.41
C GLY A 122 -7.82 -6.88 6.71
N LYS A 123 -7.88 -7.62 7.80
CA LYS A 123 -8.15 -7.04 9.13
C LYS A 123 -7.07 -6.03 9.52
N PHE A 124 -7.44 -5.08 10.35
CA PHE A 124 -6.53 -4.07 10.87
C PHE A 124 -5.66 -4.64 11.99
N VAL A 125 -4.35 -4.48 11.86
CA VAL A 125 -3.40 -4.83 12.92
C VAL A 125 -3.06 -3.55 13.69
N PRO A 126 -3.37 -3.49 15.00
CA PRO A 126 -2.99 -2.34 15.82
C PRO A 126 -1.51 -2.41 16.19
N TRP A 127 -0.82 -1.30 15.98
CA TRP A 127 0.58 -1.12 16.37
C TRP A 127 0.66 -0.02 17.42
N LYS A 128 0.91 -0.40 18.66
CA LYS A 128 0.94 0.51 19.82
C LYS A 128 2.36 0.94 20.16
N LYS A 129 2.50 2.20 20.53
CA LYS A 129 3.76 2.69 21.08
C LYS A 129 4.15 1.92 22.32
N GLN A 130 5.43 1.59 22.45
CA GLN A 130 6.02 1.03 23.66
C GLN A 130 6.35 2.15 24.64
N GLY A 131 6.05 1.95 25.88
CA GLY A 131 6.42 2.87 26.95
C GLY A 131 5.27 3.19 27.85
#